data_f026d1d580256beea717c743f06ae10d
#
_entry.id   f026d1d580256beea717c743f06ae10d
#
_cell.length_a   1.000
_cell.length_b   1.000
_cell.length_c   1.000
_cell.angle_alpha   90.00
_cell.angle_beta   90.00
_cell.angle_gamma   90.00
#
_symmetry.space_group_name_H-M   'P 1'
#
loop_
_entity.id
_entity.type
_entity.pdbx_description
1 polymer ?
#
loop_
_entity_poly.entity_id
_entity_poly.type
_entity_poly.pdbx_seq_one_letter_code
_entity_poly.pdbx_strand_id
1 'polypeptide(L)'
;MISELYPVSNEIRRAQLLDGLWRFRFDPHSEGEQAGWAQKGLPDPISMPVPASFADVFTEAWQRDYCGDFWYETDVYVQEAQPDQQLFIRFGSITHRCRVFVNGQLAGEHEGGFLPVVADAGAFLHPGKNRLTVLANNELNETSIHCGAVRV
;
A
#
# COMPACT_ATOMS: atom_id res chain seq x y z
N MET A 1 19.84 7.92 -13.39
CA MET A 1 19.20 8.38 -12.14
C MET A 1 17.71 8.17 -12.28
N ILE A 2 17.14 7.32 -11.46
CA ILE A 2 15.69 7.09 -11.45
C ILE A 2 15.07 8.24 -10.69
N SER A 3 14.20 9.03 -11.33
CA SER A 3 13.40 10.01 -10.59
C SER A 3 12.36 9.24 -9.76
N GLU A 4 12.61 9.12 -8.47
CA GLU A 4 11.69 8.46 -7.54
C GLU A 4 10.44 9.30 -7.29
N LEU A 5 10.52 10.61 -7.51
CA LEU A 5 9.42 11.54 -7.23
C LEU A 5 8.30 11.48 -8.27
N TYR A 6 8.65 11.33 -9.54
CA TYR A 6 7.66 11.28 -10.63
C TYR A 6 8.07 10.24 -11.69
N PRO A 7 7.55 9.01 -11.61
CA PRO A 7 7.81 8.01 -12.63
C PRO A 7 7.16 8.44 -13.95
N VAL A 8 7.97 8.56 -14.99
CA VAL A 8 7.51 8.89 -16.33
C VAL A 8 7.63 7.64 -17.22
N SER A 9 6.56 7.33 -17.95
CA SER A 9 6.62 6.29 -18.98
C SER A 9 7.44 6.76 -20.17
N ASN A 10 8.32 5.90 -20.67
CA ASN A 10 9.12 6.12 -21.87
C ASN A 10 9.35 4.78 -22.60
N GLU A 11 10.24 4.73 -23.59
CA GLU A 11 10.51 3.52 -24.37
C GLU A 11 11.06 2.37 -23.50
N ILE A 12 11.73 2.67 -22.40
CA ILE A 12 12.38 1.68 -21.53
C ILE A 12 11.53 1.41 -20.28
N ARG A 13 10.78 2.42 -19.81
CA ARG A 13 10.02 2.36 -18.56
C ARG A 13 8.53 2.48 -18.83
N ARG A 14 7.77 1.53 -18.32
CA ARG A 14 6.30 1.58 -18.34
C ARG A 14 5.78 1.72 -16.91
N ALA A 15 4.76 2.56 -16.74
CA ALA A 15 4.05 2.72 -15.47
C ALA A 15 2.58 2.33 -15.68
N GLN A 16 2.06 1.54 -14.75
CA GLN A 16 0.64 1.23 -14.62
C GLN A 16 0.12 1.93 -13.38
N LEU A 17 -0.90 2.76 -13.53
CA LEU A 17 -1.56 3.41 -12.41
C LEU A 17 -2.47 2.40 -11.71
N LEU A 18 -2.36 2.34 -10.38
CA LEU A 18 -3.17 1.46 -9.54
C LEU A 18 -4.21 2.21 -8.72
N ASP A 19 -4.34 3.53 -8.93
CA ASP A 19 -5.37 4.35 -8.29
C ASP A 19 -6.76 3.82 -8.61
N GLY A 20 -7.67 3.93 -7.66
CA GLY A 20 -9.03 3.48 -7.84
C GLY A 20 -9.68 3.01 -6.55
N LEU A 21 -10.64 2.11 -6.65
CA LEU A 21 -11.30 1.53 -5.48
C LEU A 21 -10.57 0.26 -5.07
N TRP A 22 -10.05 0.29 -3.85
CA TRP A 22 -9.40 -0.85 -3.22
C TRP A 22 -10.32 -1.46 -2.14
N ARG A 23 -10.09 -2.70 -1.80
CA ARG A 23 -10.64 -3.32 -0.60
C ARG A 23 -9.90 -2.77 0.61
N PHE A 24 -10.62 -2.50 1.69
CA PHE A 24 -10.08 -1.86 2.90
C PHE A 24 -10.68 -2.47 4.16
N ARG A 25 -9.89 -2.56 5.23
CA ARG A 25 -10.36 -2.96 6.55
C ARG A 25 -9.54 -2.30 7.65
N PHE A 26 -10.21 -1.77 8.67
CA PHE A 26 -9.59 -1.41 9.94
C PHE A 26 -9.20 -2.65 10.72
N ASP A 27 -8.11 -2.60 11.47
CA ASP A 27 -7.59 -3.68 12.29
C ASP A 27 -7.30 -3.18 13.73
N PRO A 28 -8.34 -2.85 14.50
CA PRO A 28 -8.17 -2.23 15.80
C PRO A 28 -7.51 -3.13 16.85
N HIS A 29 -7.39 -4.41 16.57
CA HIS A 29 -6.76 -5.37 17.47
C HIS A 29 -5.42 -5.92 16.95
N SER A 30 -4.93 -5.40 15.82
CA SER A 30 -3.68 -5.84 15.16
C SER A 30 -3.64 -7.36 14.93
N GLU A 31 -4.79 -7.95 14.56
CA GLU A 31 -4.94 -9.39 14.39
C GLU A 31 -4.68 -9.87 12.96
N GLY A 32 -4.67 -8.96 12.00
CA GLY A 32 -4.67 -9.30 10.58
C GLY A 32 -3.44 -10.09 10.13
N GLU A 33 -2.26 -9.80 10.66
CA GLU A 33 -1.05 -10.56 10.33
C GLU A 33 -1.15 -12.00 10.85
N GLN A 34 -1.54 -12.16 12.13
CA GLN A 34 -1.69 -13.48 12.74
C GLN A 34 -2.84 -14.28 12.11
N ALA A 35 -3.91 -13.60 11.71
CA ALA A 35 -5.02 -14.20 10.99
C ALA A 35 -4.69 -14.56 9.53
N GLY A 36 -3.57 -14.05 9.01
CA GLY A 36 -3.11 -14.33 7.66
C GLY A 36 -3.87 -13.59 6.58
N TRP A 37 -4.27 -12.33 6.81
CA TRP A 37 -5.05 -11.58 5.83
C TRP A 37 -4.26 -11.31 4.53
N ALA A 38 -2.95 -11.16 4.60
CA ALA A 38 -2.12 -11.03 3.40
C ALA A 38 -2.17 -12.28 2.50
N GLN A 39 -2.28 -13.48 3.10
CA GLN A 39 -2.31 -14.75 2.39
C GLN A 39 -3.71 -15.14 1.93
N LYS A 40 -4.72 -14.90 2.75
CA LYS A 40 -6.10 -15.36 2.54
C LYS A 40 -7.00 -14.33 1.87
N GLY A 41 -6.61 -13.03 1.96
CA GLY A 41 -7.45 -11.89 1.61
C GLY A 41 -8.13 -11.27 2.83
N LEU A 42 -8.54 -10.01 2.67
CA LEU A 42 -9.22 -9.26 3.75
C LEU A 42 -10.62 -9.82 3.98
N PRO A 43 -11.00 -10.17 5.23
CA PRO A 43 -12.36 -10.55 5.54
C PRO A 43 -13.28 -9.32 5.54
N ASP A 44 -14.48 -9.45 4.99
CA ASP A 44 -15.53 -8.42 4.97
C ASP A 44 -15.00 -6.99 4.67
N PRO A 45 -14.26 -6.79 3.56
CA PRO A 45 -13.69 -5.50 3.25
C PRO A 45 -14.76 -4.50 2.81
N ILE A 46 -14.50 -3.23 3.06
CA ILE A 46 -15.25 -2.12 2.46
C ILE A 46 -14.46 -1.54 1.28
N SER A 47 -15.14 -0.80 0.41
CA SER A 47 -14.48 -0.09 -0.69
C SER A 47 -13.88 1.21 -0.19
N MET A 48 -12.62 1.47 -0.56
CA MET A 48 -11.87 2.67 -0.22
C MET A 48 -11.22 3.26 -1.47
N PRO A 49 -11.46 4.52 -1.80
CA PRO A 49 -10.73 5.17 -2.88
C PRO A 49 -9.24 5.33 -2.50
N VAL A 50 -8.37 5.13 -3.47
CA VAL A 50 -6.93 5.33 -3.33
C VAL A 50 -6.45 6.20 -4.49
N PRO A 51 -5.77 7.32 -4.23
CA PRO A 51 -5.43 7.89 -2.93
C PRO A 51 -6.63 8.58 -2.25
N ALA A 52 -6.70 8.51 -0.92
CA ALA A 52 -7.67 9.27 -0.12
C ALA A 52 -7.22 9.37 1.34
N SER A 53 -7.83 10.29 2.10
CA SER A 53 -7.72 10.32 3.56
C SER A 53 -9.00 9.80 4.21
N PHE A 54 -8.90 9.33 5.45
CA PHE A 54 -10.09 8.89 6.20
C PHE A 54 -11.11 10.03 6.38
N ALA A 55 -10.62 11.27 6.57
CA ALA A 55 -11.48 12.43 6.74
C ALA A 55 -12.30 12.77 5.47
N ASP A 56 -11.80 12.38 4.29
CA ASP A 56 -12.49 12.64 3.02
C ASP A 56 -13.53 11.56 2.70
N VAL A 57 -13.41 10.38 3.28
CA VAL A 57 -14.23 9.20 2.93
C VAL A 57 -15.27 8.90 4.01
N PHE A 58 -14.89 8.97 5.27
CA PHE A 58 -15.75 8.53 6.38
C PHE A 58 -16.49 9.69 7.04
N THR A 59 -17.74 9.45 7.38
CA THR A 59 -18.60 10.41 8.11
C THR A 59 -18.53 10.22 9.62
N GLU A 60 -18.34 8.97 10.06
CA GLU A 60 -18.26 8.64 11.47
C GLU A 60 -16.94 9.11 12.09
N ALA A 61 -17.02 9.76 13.26
CA ALA A 61 -15.86 10.35 13.93
C ALA A 61 -14.77 9.31 14.22
N TRP A 62 -15.14 8.13 14.70
CA TRP A 62 -14.18 7.08 15.03
C TRP A 62 -13.38 6.57 13.82
N GLN A 63 -13.99 6.58 12.62
CA GLN A 63 -13.31 6.19 11.38
C GLN A 63 -12.38 7.30 10.89
N ARG A 64 -12.83 8.55 10.96
CA ARG A 64 -12.02 9.71 10.55
C ARG A 64 -10.78 9.90 11.41
N ASP A 65 -10.94 9.65 12.71
CA ASP A 65 -9.91 9.87 13.72
C ASP A 65 -9.20 8.57 14.11
N TYR A 66 -9.41 7.50 13.31
CA TYR A 66 -8.82 6.19 13.58
C TYR A 66 -7.30 6.26 13.64
N CYS A 67 -6.73 5.62 14.66
CA CYS A 67 -5.30 5.46 14.87
C CYS A 67 -5.02 4.00 15.17
N GLY A 68 -4.09 3.39 14.45
CA GLY A 68 -3.78 1.97 14.56
C GLY A 68 -3.53 1.30 13.21
N ASP A 69 -3.66 -0.01 13.19
CA ASP A 69 -3.44 -0.82 12.00
C ASP A 69 -4.68 -0.81 11.07
N PHE A 70 -4.41 -0.75 9.78
CA PHE A 70 -5.43 -0.87 8.74
C PHE A 70 -4.83 -1.47 7.47
N TRP A 71 -5.70 -2.10 6.68
CA TRP A 71 -5.30 -2.89 5.54
C TRP A 71 -5.95 -2.42 4.25
N TYR A 72 -5.15 -2.39 3.20
CA TYR A 72 -5.61 -2.20 1.82
C TYR A 72 -5.31 -3.44 1.00
N GLU A 73 -6.17 -3.73 0.03
CA GLU A 73 -5.96 -4.83 -0.89
C GLU A 73 -6.52 -4.50 -2.27
N THR A 74 -5.76 -4.81 -3.32
CA THR A 74 -6.23 -4.72 -4.70
C THR A 74 -5.65 -5.83 -5.56
N ASP A 75 -6.22 -6.00 -6.73
CA ASP A 75 -5.71 -6.92 -7.74
C ASP A 75 -4.86 -6.15 -8.76
N VAL A 76 -3.70 -6.67 -9.07
CA VAL A 76 -2.76 -6.13 -10.06
C VAL A 76 -2.60 -7.14 -11.18
N TYR A 77 -2.82 -6.71 -12.43
CA TYR A 77 -2.65 -7.54 -13.60
C TYR A 77 -1.32 -7.22 -14.28
N VAL A 78 -0.46 -8.21 -14.38
CA VAL A 78 0.87 -8.10 -14.97
C VAL A 78 0.88 -8.85 -16.28
N GLN A 79 1.35 -8.18 -17.34
CA GLN A 79 1.68 -8.83 -18.60
C GLN A 79 2.96 -9.64 -18.45
N GLU A 80 3.19 -10.57 -19.36
CA GLU A 80 4.44 -11.33 -19.38
C GLU A 80 5.63 -10.38 -19.44
N ALA A 81 6.46 -10.42 -18.40
CA ALA A 81 7.64 -9.57 -18.30
C ALA A 81 8.75 -10.07 -19.22
N GLN A 82 9.48 -9.15 -19.84
CA GLN A 82 10.72 -9.50 -20.55
C GLN A 82 11.78 -9.97 -19.55
N PRO A 83 12.71 -10.86 -19.93
CA PRO A 83 13.71 -11.43 -19.02
C PRO A 83 14.54 -10.41 -18.22
N ASP A 84 14.75 -9.23 -18.79
CA ASP A 84 15.57 -8.16 -18.20
C ASP A 84 14.72 -7.07 -17.53
N GLN A 85 13.41 -7.28 -17.42
CA GLN A 85 12.49 -6.28 -16.87
C GLN A 85 12.42 -6.38 -15.35
N GLN A 86 12.68 -5.27 -14.67
CA GLN A 86 12.46 -5.14 -13.23
C GLN A 86 11.07 -4.54 -12.96
N LEU A 87 10.38 -5.11 -11.99
CA LEU A 87 9.03 -4.69 -11.59
C LEU A 87 9.06 -4.13 -10.17
N PHE A 88 8.62 -2.89 -10.04
CA PHE A 88 8.52 -2.20 -8.76
C PHE A 88 7.08 -1.76 -8.50
N ILE A 89 6.68 -1.83 -7.25
CA ILE A 89 5.44 -1.19 -6.77
C ILE A 89 5.85 0.07 -6.02
N ARG A 90 5.24 1.20 -6.38
CA ARG A 90 5.56 2.49 -5.80
C ARG A 90 4.30 3.14 -5.26
N PHE A 91 4.38 3.56 -4.00
CA PHE A 91 3.40 4.43 -3.36
C PHE A 91 4.00 5.83 -3.23
N GLY A 92 3.22 6.86 -3.51
CA GLY A 92 3.66 8.23 -3.36
C GLY A 92 3.98 8.60 -1.91
N SER A 93 3.15 8.12 -1.00
CA SER A 93 3.32 8.24 0.45
C SER A 93 2.39 7.27 1.17
N ILE A 94 2.84 6.68 2.26
CA ILE A 94 2.01 5.95 3.22
C ILE A 94 2.44 6.37 4.61
N THR A 95 1.53 6.96 5.37
CA THR A 95 1.80 7.41 6.73
C THR A 95 1.30 6.39 7.72
N HIS A 96 2.07 5.95 8.67
CA HIS A 96 3.47 6.29 9.01
C HIS A 96 4.38 5.09 8.78
N ARG A 97 3.89 3.88 9.05
CA ARG A 97 4.58 2.60 8.81
C ARG A 97 3.76 1.75 7.85
N CYS A 98 4.42 1.01 6.99
CA CYS A 98 3.72 0.06 6.15
C CYS A 98 4.54 -1.19 5.85
N ARG A 99 3.81 -2.25 5.54
CA ARG A 99 4.32 -3.51 5.02
C ARG A 99 3.55 -3.87 3.75
N VAL A 100 4.28 -4.12 2.69
CA VAL A 100 3.72 -4.40 1.36
C VAL A 100 3.86 -5.90 1.08
N PHE A 101 2.75 -6.54 0.79
CA PHE A 101 2.71 -7.96 0.46
C PHE A 101 2.24 -8.14 -0.98
N VAL A 102 2.91 -9.02 -1.70
CA VAL A 102 2.51 -9.46 -3.03
C VAL A 102 2.25 -10.96 -2.99
N ASN A 103 1.05 -11.36 -3.36
CA ASN A 103 0.62 -12.76 -3.31
C ASN A 103 0.84 -13.41 -1.93
N GLY A 104 0.67 -12.64 -0.86
CA GLY A 104 0.85 -13.07 0.52
C GLY A 104 2.29 -13.10 1.03
N GLN A 105 3.26 -12.71 0.22
CA GLN A 105 4.67 -12.65 0.59
C GLN A 105 5.11 -11.20 0.82
N LEU A 106 5.91 -10.96 1.86
CA LEU A 106 6.42 -9.63 2.17
C LEU A 106 7.42 -9.18 1.09
N ALA A 107 7.07 -8.13 0.37
CA ALA A 107 7.91 -7.54 -0.68
C ALA A 107 8.69 -6.31 -0.20
N GLY A 108 8.22 -5.65 0.85
CA GLY A 108 8.90 -4.49 1.41
C GLY A 108 8.20 -3.93 2.63
N GLU A 109 8.93 -3.13 3.37
CA GLU A 109 8.43 -2.38 4.52
C GLU A 109 9.08 -1.00 4.57
N HIS A 110 8.37 -0.04 5.14
CA HIS A 110 8.83 1.34 5.21
C HIS A 110 8.27 2.03 6.46
N GLU A 111 9.06 2.94 7.00
CA GLU A 111 8.66 3.85 8.07
C GLU A 111 8.97 5.28 7.67
N GLY A 112 7.98 6.17 7.79
CA GLY A 112 8.04 7.58 7.42
C GLY A 112 6.88 7.98 6.50
N GLY A 113 6.44 9.22 6.56
CA GLY A 113 5.24 9.71 5.86
C GLY A 113 5.51 10.62 4.67
N PHE A 114 6.76 10.92 4.34
CA PHE A 114 7.09 11.98 3.39
C PHE A 114 7.81 11.52 2.12
N LEU A 115 8.35 10.31 2.15
CA LEU A 115 9.08 9.75 1.01
C LEU A 115 8.26 8.68 0.32
N PRO A 116 8.44 8.52 -0.99
CA PRO A 116 7.85 7.40 -1.71
C PRO A 116 8.32 6.06 -1.15
N VAL A 117 7.38 5.13 -1.05
CA VAL A 117 7.66 3.73 -0.74
C VAL A 117 7.83 2.97 -2.03
N VAL A 118 8.97 2.33 -2.21
CA VAL A 118 9.25 1.51 -3.40
C VAL A 118 9.58 0.09 -2.95
N ALA A 119 8.79 -0.86 -3.40
CA ALA A 119 9.01 -2.28 -3.17
C ALA A 119 9.45 -2.96 -4.46
N ASP A 120 10.57 -3.69 -4.42
CA ASP A 120 10.94 -4.59 -5.51
C ASP A 120 10.01 -5.80 -5.49
N ALA A 121 9.15 -5.88 -6.47
CA ALA A 121 8.11 -6.89 -6.55
C ALA A 121 8.40 -7.97 -7.59
N GLY A 122 9.52 -7.87 -8.31
CA GLY A 122 9.83 -8.76 -9.42
C GLY A 122 9.83 -10.24 -9.07
N ALA A 123 10.34 -10.58 -7.89
CA ALA A 123 10.38 -11.97 -7.42
C ALA A 123 9.00 -12.54 -6.99
N PHE A 124 8.01 -11.68 -6.75
CA PHE A 124 6.70 -12.04 -6.19
C PHE A 124 5.56 -11.94 -7.21
N LEU A 125 5.74 -11.16 -8.27
CA LEU A 125 4.76 -10.98 -9.33
C LEU A 125 4.91 -12.07 -10.40
N HIS A 126 3.77 -12.52 -10.91
CA HIS A 126 3.70 -13.45 -12.05
C HIS A 126 2.75 -12.90 -13.11
N PRO A 127 2.85 -13.36 -14.37
CA PRO A 127 1.89 -12.99 -15.40
C PRO A 127 0.46 -13.30 -14.99
N GLY A 128 -0.45 -12.39 -15.33
CA GLY A 128 -1.86 -12.48 -14.97
C GLY A 128 -2.18 -11.73 -13.67
N LYS A 129 -3.15 -12.26 -12.94
CA LYS A 129 -3.69 -11.64 -11.73
C LYS A 129 -2.79 -11.88 -10.52
N ASN A 130 -2.40 -10.79 -9.85
CA ASN A 130 -1.68 -10.80 -8.60
C ASN A 130 -2.48 -10.06 -7.53
N ARG A 131 -2.33 -10.43 -6.27
CA ARG A 131 -2.91 -9.72 -5.14
C ARG A 131 -1.85 -8.87 -4.46
N LEU A 132 -2.13 -7.57 -4.37
CA LEU A 132 -1.35 -6.60 -3.62
C LEU A 132 -2.08 -6.29 -2.32
N THR A 133 -1.43 -6.48 -1.20
CA THR A 133 -1.96 -6.19 0.13
C THR A 133 -1.00 -5.28 0.89
N VAL A 134 -1.52 -4.27 1.55
CA VAL A 134 -0.73 -3.32 2.33
C VAL A 134 -1.29 -3.24 3.73
N LEU A 135 -0.48 -3.60 4.71
CA LEU A 135 -0.70 -3.24 6.11
C LEU A 135 -0.09 -1.87 6.35
N ALA A 136 -0.87 -0.94 6.85
CA ALA A 136 -0.40 0.37 7.25
C ALA A 136 -0.78 0.66 8.70
N ASN A 137 0.02 1.51 9.36
CA ASN A 137 -0.22 1.97 10.71
C ASN A 137 0.09 3.46 10.79
N ASN A 138 -0.86 4.26 11.23
CA ASN A 138 -0.74 5.71 11.33
C ASN A 138 -0.42 6.22 12.74
N GLU A 139 -0.10 5.35 13.68
CA GLU A 139 0.34 5.75 15.01
C GLU A 139 1.70 6.43 14.92
N LEU A 140 1.79 7.60 15.54
CA LEU A 140 3.05 8.31 15.73
C LEU A 140 3.66 7.89 17.06
N ASN A 141 4.95 7.62 17.07
CA ASN A 141 5.70 7.32 18.29
C ASN A 141 6.64 8.49 18.65
N GLU A 142 7.30 8.39 19.79
CA GLU A 142 8.19 9.45 20.30
C GLU A 142 9.38 9.73 19.37
N THR A 143 9.70 8.83 18.47
CA THR A 143 10.79 8.98 17.49
C THR A 143 10.29 9.55 16.15
N SER A 144 8.97 9.56 15.92
CA SER A 144 8.40 10.20 14.74
C SER A 144 8.44 11.71 14.91
N ILE A 145 9.12 12.39 14.00
CA ILE A 145 9.22 13.85 14.01
C ILE A 145 7.81 14.42 13.86
N HIS A 146 7.47 15.32 14.77
CA HIS A 146 6.21 16.05 14.77
C HIS A 146 6.09 16.90 13.51
N CYS A 147 5.49 16.35 12.50
CA CYS A 147 4.96 17.15 11.43
C CYS A 147 3.46 17.02 11.50
N GLY A 148 2.80 18.16 11.49
CA GLY A 148 1.35 18.23 11.59
C GLY A 148 0.68 17.23 10.67
N ALA A 149 -0.44 16.72 11.10
CA ALA A 149 -1.19 15.60 10.55
C ALA A 149 -1.03 15.43 9.02
N VAL A 150 -0.15 14.55 8.61
CA VAL A 150 -0.16 14.02 7.26
C VAL A 150 -1.19 12.90 7.26
N ARG A 151 -2.29 13.14 6.59
CA ARG A 151 -3.37 12.17 6.43
C ARG A 151 -3.13 11.39 5.15
N VAL A 152 -3.19 10.10 5.24
CA VAL A 152 -3.22 9.21 4.08
C VAL A 152 -4.57 9.26 3.43
#